data_603021d814e6570b04d1e5439b47d448
#
_entry.id   603021d814e6570b04d1e5439b47d448
#
_cell.length_a   1.000
_cell.length_b   1.000
_cell.length_c   1.000
_cell.angle_alpha   90.00
_cell.angle_beta   90.00
_cell.angle_gamma   90.00
#
_symmetry.space_group_name_H-M   'P 1'
#
loop_
_entity.id
_entity.type
_entity.pdbx_description
1 polymer ?
#
loop_
_entity_poly.entity_id
_entity_poly.type
_entity_poly.pdbx_seq_one_letter_code
_entity_poly.pdbx_strand_id
1 'polypeptide(L)'
;QLVHTQIDLEMSFCDEEDVFAIVEGIISAAFKAVNGLEVKGPFPRLSYDEAMERFGSDKPDLRFGMEMRDLTDLVTESDFSIFREVCASGGRVRGLAAAGCAHFSRKETDELADIAKIYKAKGIITLKVEEGQVKGSVAKYLSEDAQRGIVKRLQAADGDLIIMVADDPEVSAISLGQVRRFLGRKLGLIREGDYKLLWVTEFPLFEWNPDENRWEAKHHIFTQPREQDLPILESDPAGVKGRLYDLVLNGVEMGSGSIRINKPDLQKRVMKIIGTTAEDAERKFGFLLRAYEYGGPVHGGLAIGFDRLIAVILGLENLRDVIAFP
;
A
#
# COMPACT_ATOMS: atom_id res chain seq x y z
N GLN A 1 -12.94 14.84 -12.71
CA GLN A 1 -13.01 14.30 -14.07
C GLN A 1 -14.43 13.85 -14.38
N LEU A 2 -15.07 14.40 -15.42
CA LEU A 2 -16.45 14.07 -15.76
C LEU A 2 -16.57 12.74 -16.53
N VAL A 3 -15.55 12.38 -17.29
CA VAL A 3 -15.47 11.13 -18.07
C VAL A 3 -14.06 10.55 -17.92
N HIS A 4 -13.96 9.23 -17.74
CA HIS A 4 -12.71 8.49 -17.79
C HIS A 4 -12.92 7.20 -18.58
N THR A 5 -11.87 6.76 -19.25
CA THR A 5 -11.87 5.53 -20.04
C THR A 5 -11.16 4.42 -19.27
N GLN A 6 -11.70 3.23 -19.32
CA GLN A 6 -11.09 2.04 -18.73
C GLN A 6 -10.98 0.91 -19.77
N ILE A 7 -9.97 0.08 -19.61
CA ILE A 7 -9.92 -1.25 -20.20
C ILE A 7 -10.48 -2.17 -19.11
N ASP A 8 -11.70 -2.62 -19.31
CA ASP A 8 -12.43 -3.43 -18.34
C ASP A 8 -12.46 -4.88 -18.80
N LEU A 9 -12.03 -5.78 -17.90
CA LEU A 9 -11.97 -7.22 -18.13
C LEU A 9 -12.80 -7.92 -17.05
N GLU A 10 -13.72 -8.78 -17.47
CA GLU A 10 -14.44 -9.69 -16.57
C GLU A 10 -14.46 -11.08 -17.17
N MET A 11 -14.11 -12.08 -16.37
CA MET A 11 -13.95 -13.49 -16.78
C MET A 11 -14.77 -14.39 -15.89
N SER A 12 -15.34 -15.45 -16.46
CA SER A 12 -15.97 -16.55 -15.72
C SER A 12 -15.06 -17.76 -15.63
N PHE A 13 -15.28 -18.59 -14.61
CA PHE A 13 -14.51 -19.80 -14.32
C PHE A 13 -12.99 -19.54 -14.15
N CYS A 14 -12.65 -18.47 -13.44
CA CYS A 14 -11.27 -18.02 -13.25
C CYS A 14 -10.91 -17.90 -11.77
N ASP A 15 -9.61 -17.87 -11.51
CA ASP A 15 -9.01 -17.41 -10.27
C ASP A 15 -8.13 -16.17 -10.51
N GLU A 16 -7.42 -15.71 -9.49
CA GLU A 16 -6.55 -14.52 -9.58
C GLU A 16 -5.45 -14.71 -10.62
N GLU A 17 -4.89 -15.94 -10.72
CA GLU A 17 -3.79 -16.24 -11.63
C GLU A 17 -4.20 -16.10 -13.09
N ASP A 18 -5.43 -16.51 -13.42
CA ASP A 18 -5.98 -16.39 -14.77
C ASP A 18 -6.11 -14.91 -15.17
N VAL A 19 -6.61 -14.07 -14.24
CA VAL A 19 -6.74 -12.63 -14.46
C VAL A 19 -5.35 -12.00 -14.60
N PHE A 20 -4.40 -12.34 -13.72
CA PHE A 20 -3.02 -11.82 -13.77
C PHE A 20 -2.34 -12.15 -15.09
N ALA A 21 -2.44 -13.39 -15.55
CA ALA A 21 -1.82 -13.81 -16.80
C ALA A 21 -2.30 -12.99 -18.02
N ILE A 22 -3.61 -12.73 -18.10
CA ILE A 22 -4.19 -11.94 -19.20
C ILE A 22 -3.77 -10.47 -19.09
N VAL A 23 -3.87 -9.88 -17.88
CA VAL A 23 -3.52 -8.47 -17.65
C VAL A 23 -2.03 -8.23 -17.91
N GLU A 24 -1.15 -9.12 -17.43
CA GLU A 24 0.29 -9.05 -17.71
C GLU A 24 0.58 -9.13 -19.22
N GLY A 25 -0.17 -9.96 -19.94
CA GLY A 25 -0.10 -10.03 -21.40
C GLY A 25 -0.51 -8.73 -22.09
N ILE A 26 -1.60 -8.11 -21.63
CA ILE A 26 -2.07 -6.80 -22.15
C ILE A 26 -1.02 -5.72 -21.91
N ILE A 27 -0.49 -5.61 -20.69
CA ILE A 27 0.53 -4.62 -20.34
C ILE A 27 1.80 -4.83 -21.15
N SER A 28 2.27 -6.07 -21.24
CA SER A 28 3.46 -6.41 -22.06
C SER A 28 3.29 -6.03 -23.51
N ALA A 29 2.13 -6.33 -24.10
CA ALA A 29 1.83 -5.96 -25.49
C ALA A 29 1.77 -4.45 -25.70
N ALA A 30 1.15 -3.70 -24.76
CA ALA A 30 1.05 -2.25 -24.83
C ALA A 30 2.43 -1.58 -24.77
N PHE A 31 3.29 -1.96 -23.81
CA PHE A 31 4.65 -1.44 -23.70
C PHE A 31 5.49 -1.75 -24.93
N LYS A 32 5.40 -2.98 -25.46
CA LYS A 32 6.11 -3.36 -26.68
C LYS A 32 5.64 -2.57 -27.88
N ALA A 33 4.34 -2.35 -28.05
CA ALA A 33 3.78 -1.62 -29.19
C ALA A 33 4.11 -0.13 -29.18
N VAL A 34 4.12 0.51 -28.00
CA VAL A 34 4.30 1.96 -27.88
C VAL A 34 5.77 2.36 -27.73
N ASN A 35 6.50 1.70 -26.83
CA ASN A 35 7.87 2.08 -26.48
C ASN A 35 8.93 1.11 -27.00
N GLY A 36 8.54 -0.01 -27.61
CA GLY A 36 9.46 -1.09 -27.98
C GLY A 36 10.05 -1.84 -26.78
N LEU A 37 9.54 -1.62 -25.57
CA LEU A 37 10.06 -2.20 -24.34
C LEU A 37 9.44 -3.57 -24.07
N GLU A 38 10.29 -4.53 -23.71
CA GLU A 38 9.85 -5.85 -23.27
C GLU A 38 9.65 -5.84 -21.75
N VAL A 39 8.41 -5.73 -21.31
CA VAL A 39 8.01 -5.93 -19.93
C VAL A 39 7.51 -7.37 -19.80
N LYS A 40 8.21 -8.20 -19.01
CA LYS A 40 7.92 -9.64 -18.89
C LYS A 40 7.34 -9.99 -17.52
N GLY A 41 6.26 -10.73 -17.51
CA GLY A 41 5.74 -11.40 -16.33
C GLY A 41 6.52 -12.69 -15.97
N PRO A 42 6.17 -13.36 -14.86
CA PRO A 42 5.15 -12.91 -13.92
C PRO A 42 5.63 -11.68 -13.11
N PHE A 43 4.73 -10.72 -12.87
CA PHE A 43 5.08 -9.56 -12.03
C PHE A 43 5.20 -9.98 -10.56
N PRO A 44 6.12 -9.36 -9.79
CA PRO A 44 6.23 -9.58 -8.36
C PRO A 44 4.89 -9.39 -7.65
N ARG A 45 4.70 -10.11 -6.54
CA ARG A 45 3.50 -10.03 -5.71
C ARG A 45 3.89 -9.66 -4.29
N LEU A 46 3.14 -8.75 -3.70
CA LEU A 46 3.19 -8.39 -2.30
C LEU A 46 1.78 -8.49 -1.72
N SER A 47 1.65 -8.98 -0.51
CA SER A 47 0.41 -8.76 0.23
C SER A 47 0.28 -7.28 0.61
N TYR A 48 -0.95 -6.83 0.87
CA TYR A 48 -1.21 -5.49 1.40
C TYR A 48 -0.39 -5.23 2.67
N ASP A 49 -0.34 -6.20 3.57
CA ASP A 49 0.38 -6.06 4.84
C ASP A 49 1.90 -5.90 4.60
N GLU A 50 2.49 -6.68 3.68
CA GLU A 50 3.90 -6.52 3.29
C GLU A 50 4.18 -5.18 2.61
N ALA A 51 3.27 -4.72 1.76
CA ALA A 51 3.40 -3.42 1.09
C ALA A 51 3.37 -2.28 2.11
N MET A 52 2.45 -2.33 3.07
CA MET A 52 2.37 -1.34 4.15
C MET A 52 3.57 -1.42 5.10
N GLU A 53 4.02 -2.62 5.46
CA GLU A 53 5.16 -2.80 6.38
C GLU A 53 6.48 -2.31 5.77
N ARG A 54 6.75 -2.64 4.51
CA ARG A 54 8.03 -2.35 3.85
C ARG A 54 8.08 -0.97 3.20
N PHE A 55 6.95 -0.45 2.76
CA PHE A 55 6.90 0.76 1.92
C PHE A 55 5.94 1.84 2.43
N GLY A 56 5.07 1.53 3.40
CA GLY A 56 4.06 2.45 3.93
C GLY A 56 3.03 2.89 2.90
N SER A 57 2.75 2.02 1.93
CA SER A 57 1.81 2.31 0.85
C SER A 57 1.32 1.01 0.21
N ASP A 58 0.05 0.96 -0.11
CA ASP A 58 -0.59 -0.05 -0.94
C ASP A 58 -0.20 0.02 -2.43
N LYS A 59 0.54 1.04 -2.82
CA LYS A 59 1.09 1.26 -4.18
C LYS A 59 2.58 1.60 -4.10
N PRO A 60 3.42 0.61 -3.73
CA PRO A 60 4.83 0.87 -3.52
C PRO A 60 5.58 1.16 -4.83
N ASP A 61 6.51 2.11 -4.75
CA ASP A 61 7.48 2.35 -5.82
C ASP A 61 8.72 1.48 -5.57
N LEU A 62 8.94 0.50 -6.44
CA LEU A 62 10.05 -0.46 -6.34
C LEU A 62 11.29 -0.04 -7.15
N ARG A 63 11.32 1.15 -7.75
CA ARG A 63 12.48 1.63 -8.53
C ARG A 63 13.70 1.94 -7.68
N PHE A 64 13.52 2.06 -6.37
CA PHE A 64 14.62 2.28 -5.42
C PHE A 64 14.37 1.51 -4.13
N GLY A 65 15.43 1.20 -3.40
CA GLY A 65 15.40 0.50 -2.11
C GLY A 65 14.81 1.34 -0.98
N MET A 66 15.55 1.45 0.13
CA MET A 66 15.17 2.25 1.32
C MET A 66 13.89 1.71 1.98
N GLU A 67 13.82 0.37 2.12
CA GLU A 67 12.67 -0.26 2.77
C GLU A 67 12.60 0.12 4.24
N MET A 68 11.38 0.31 4.72
CA MET A 68 11.12 0.51 6.14
C MET A 68 11.17 -0.82 6.90
N ARG A 69 11.43 -0.72 8.21
CA ARG A 69 11.38 -1.85 9.14
C ARG A 69 10.73 -1.43 10.45
N ASP A 70 10.01 -2.35 11.08
CA ASP A 70 9.54 -2.19 12.46
C ASP A 70 10.73 -2.29 13.41
N LEU A 71 10.86 -1.31 14.28
CA LEU A 71 11.91 -1.18 15.29
C LEU A 71 11.34 -1.22 16.72
N THR A 72 10.04 -1.43 16.86
CA THR A 72 9.30 -1.31 18.12
C THR A 72 9.93 -2.15 19.25
N ASP A 73 10.26 -3.41 18.96
CA ASP A 73 10.88 -4.33 19.91
C ASP A 73 12.28 -3.88 20.38
N LEU A 74 13.01 -3.15 19.55
CA LEU A 74 14.34 -2.65 19.87
C LEU A 74 14.34 -1.41 20.75
N VAL A 75 13.22 -0.68 20.80
CA VAL A 75 13.12 0.61 21.49
C VAL A 75 12.14 0.61 22.66
N THR A 76 11.42 -0.48 22.90
CA THR A 76 10.43 -0.61 23.99
C THR A 76 11.05 -0.34 25.36
N GLU A 77 12.28 -0.81 25.60
CA GLU A 77 13.03 -0.63 26.86
C GLU A 77 13.81 0.70 26.91
N SER A 78 13.64 1.58 25.93
CA SER A 78 14.38 2.85 25.82
C SER A 78 13.95 3.85 26.91
N ASP A 79 14.90 4.66 27.40
CA ASP A 79 14.63 5.77 28.31
C ASP A 79 13.98 6.98 27.60
N PHE A 80 13.80 6.96 26.29
CA PHE A 80 13.13 7.99 25.55
C PHE A 80 11.60 7.91 25.73
N SER A 81 10.99 8.91 26.36
CA SER A 81 9.58 8.90 26.78
C SER A 81 8.62 8.65 25.59
N ILE A 82 8.89 9.26 24.43
CA ILE A 82 8.04 9.11 23.23
C ILE A 82 7.96 7.63 22.79
N PHE A 83 9.07 6.91 22.80
CA PHE A 83 9.05 5.49 22.42
C PHE A 83 8.25 4.67 23.41
N ARG A 84 8.44 4.89 24.71
CA ARG A 84 7.69 4.19 25.75
C ARG A 84 6.19 4.45 25.67
N GLU A 85 5.79 5.71 25.50
CA GLU A 85 4.38 6.11 25.40
C GLU A 85 3.71 5.48 24.17
N VAL A 86 4.37 5.55 23.02
CA VAL A 86 3.85 4.96 21.77
C VAL A 86 3.76 3.44 21.88
N CYS A 87 4.80 2.77 22.37
CA CYS A 87 4.76 1.31 22.55
C CYS A 87 3.68 0.88 23.55
N ALA A 88 3.53 1.60 24.67
CA ALA A 88 2.53 1.31 25.69
C ALA A 88 1.08 1.51 25.19
N SER A 89 0.87 2.40 24.24
CA SER A 89 -0.44 2.63 23.61
C SER A 89 -0.74 1.72 22.41
N GLY A 90 0.12 0.74 22.11
CA GLY A 90 -0.04 -0.16 20.97
C GLY A 90 0.41 0.43 19.62
N GLY A 91 1.06 1.59 19.64
CA GLY A 91 1.68 2.19 18.48
C GLY A 91 2.92 1.45 17.98
N ARG A 92 3.54 1.97 16.92
CA ARG A 92 4.72 1.36 16.29
C ARG A 92 5.82 2.41 16.09
N VAL A 93 7.06 1.93 16.18
CA VAL A 93 8.24 2.69 15.79
C VAL A 93 8.80 2.06 14.54
N ARG A 94 8.69 2.77 13.41
CA ARG A 94 9.23 2.33 12.12
C ARG A 94 10.40 3.19 11.72
N GLY A 95 11.36 2.60 11.02
CA GLY A 95 12.54 3.31 10.56
C GLY A 95 12.95 2.90 9.15
N LEU A 96 13.74 3.76 8.51
CA LEU A 96 14.46 3.50 7.28
C LEU A 96 15.87 4.11 7.36
N ALA A 97 16.79 3.63 6.52
CA ALA A 97 18.12 4.21 6.35
C ALA A 97 18.21 4.92 4.99
N ALA A 98 18.51 6.21 5.01
CA ALA A 98 18.79 7.01 3.82
C ALA A 98 20.31 7.03 3.58
N ALA A 99 20.74 6.31 2.55
CA ALA A 99 22.15 6.10 2.25
C ALA A 99 22.88 7.42 1.96
N GLY A 100 24.03 7.63 2.62
CA GLY A 100 24.87 8.79 2.44
C GLY A 100 24.30 10.12 2.94
N CYS A 101 23.18 10.13 3.67
CA CYS A 101 22.45 11.34 4.09
C CYS A 101 22.81 11.82 5.50
N ALA A 102 23.84 11.30 6.17
CA ALA A 102 24.29 11.78 7.49
C ALA A 102 24.68 13.29 7.47
N HIS A 103 25.07 13.80 6.31
CA HIS A 103 25.42 15.21 6.12
C HIS A 103 24.20 16.17 6.09
N PHE A 104 22.97 15.66 6.05
CA PHE A 104 21.79 16.51 5.99
C PHE A 104 21.81 17.56 7.10
N SER A 105 21.55 18.78 6.69
CA SER A 105 21.40 19.94 7.57
C SER A 105 20.09 19.85 8.36
N ARG A 106 19.98 20.69 9.39
CA ARG A 106 18.73 20.82 10.15
C ARG A 106 17.55 21.22 9.26
N LYS A 107 17.76 22.10 8.29
CA LYS A 107 16.72 22.51 7.35
C LYS A 107 16.19 21.33 6.53
N GLU A 108 17.06 20.44 6.09
CA GLU A 108 16.66 19.24 5.32
C GLU A 108 15.93 18.23 6.19
N THR A 109 16.36 18.04 7.43
CA THR A 109 15.63 17.19 8.37
C THR A 109 14.29 17.78 8.79
N ASP A 110 14.18 19.10 8.93
CA ASP A 110 12.91 19.78 9.19
C ASP A 110 11.94 19.62 7.99
N GLU A 111 12.43 19.67 6.75
CA GLU A 111 11.62 19.39 5.54
C GLU A 111 11.05 17.94 5.57
N LEU A 112 11.84 16.96 5.98
CA LEU A 112 11.34 15.57 6.14
C LEU A 112 10.28 15.48 7.25
N ALA A 113 10.48 16.20 8.35
CA ALA A 113 9.51 16.26 9.43
C ALA A 113 8.18 16.88 8.98
N ASP A 114 8.23 17.93 8.19
CA ASP A 114 7.03 18.60 7.67
C ASP A 114 6.25 17.68 6.72
N ILE A 115 6.94 16.91 5.89
CA ILE A 115 6.29 15.86 5.06
C ILE A 115 5.58 14.84 5.96
N ALA A 116 6.24 14.33 6.99
CA ALA A 116 5.62 13.36 7.89
C ALA A 116 4.38 13.93 8.59
N LYS A 117 4.41 15.21 9.00
CA LYS A 117 3.28 15.89 9.65
C LYS A 117 2.06 16.05 8.73
N ILE A 118 2.24 16.26 7.42
CA ILE A 118 1.13 16.27 6.45
C ILE A 118 0.29 15.00 6.56
N TYR A 119 0.94 13.87 6.88
CA TYR A 119 0.31 12.58 7.06
C TYR A 119 0.06 12.22 8.55
N LYS A 120 -0.13 13.24 9.37
CA LYS A 120 -0.56 13.18 10.78
C LYS A 120 0.50 12.69 11.77
N ALA A 121 1.74 12.41 11.37
CA ALA A 121 2.79 12.08 12.32
C ALA A 121 3.13 13.29 13.20
N LYS A 122 3.40 13.05 14.48
CA LYS A 122 3.82 14.09 15.43
C LYS A 122 5.18 14.68 15.09
N GLY A 123 6.02 13.93 14.37
CA GLY A 123 7.34 14.33 13.92
C GLY A 123 8.17 13.13 13.48
N ILE A 124 9.45 13.38 13.22
CA ILE A 124 10.43 12.34 12.94
C ILE A 124 11.56 12.35 13.97
N ILE A 125 12.23 11.23 14.11
CA ILE A 125 13.44 11.08 14.92
C ILE A 125 14.56 10.71 13.95
N THR A 126 15.70 11.40 14.05
CA THR A 126 16.84 11.18 13.18
C THR A 126 18.07 10.77 13.97
N LEU A 127 18.80 9.77 13.45
CA LEU A 127 20.10 9.32 13.95
C LEU A 127 21.06 9.23 12.78
N LYS A 128 22.31 9.60 13.00
CA LYS A 128 23.38 9.50 12.01
C LYS A 128 24.26 8.31 12.34
N VAL A 129 24.73 7.60 11.33
CA VAL A 129 25.77 6.57 11.50
C VAL A 129 27.10 7.19 11.07
N GLU A 130 27.99 7.42 12.00
CA GLU A 130 29.30 8.06 11.76
C GLU A 130 30.38 7.33 12.57
N GLU A 131 31.47 6.93 11.90
CA GLU A 131 32.60 6.21 12.52
C GLU A 131 32.16 4.94 13.25
N GLY A 132 31.19 4.22 12.70
CA GLY A 132 30.63 3.01 13.29
C GLY A 132 29.74 3.24 14.53
N GLN A 133 29.43 4.50 14.85
CA GLN A 133 28.64 4.89 16.01
C GLN A 133 27.32 5.55 15.58
N VAL A 134 26.29 5.39 16.40
CA VAL A 134 25.01 6.07 16.22
C VAL A 134 25.05 7.41 16.97
N LYS A 135 24.89 8.52 16.25
CA LYS A 135 24.92 9.88 16.80
C LYS A 135 23.56 10.56 16.62
N GLY A 136 23.15 11.37 17.57
CA GLY A 136 21.92 12.16 17.54
C GLY A 136 21.36 12.42 18.93
N SER A 137 20.36 13.29 19.01
CA SER A 137 19.78 13.73 20.30
C SER A 137 19.15 12.59 21.11
N VAL A 138 18.65 11.56 20.40
CA VAL A 138 17.96 10.40 21.01
C VAL A 138 18.92 9.24 21.27
N ALA A 139 20.10 9.21 20.66
CA ALA A 139 21.07 8.11 20.79
C ALA A 139 21.42 7.78 22.25
N LYS A 140 21.55 8.81 23.10
CA LYS A 140 21.86 8.67 24.55
C LYS A 140 20.80 7.94 25.37
N TYR A 141 19.58 7.82 24.85
CA TYR A 141 18.47 7.11 25.51
C TYR A 141 18.32 5.66 25.03
N LEU A 142 19.11 5.26 24.05
CA LEU A 142 19.16 3.90 23.49
C LEU A 142 20.35 3.15 24.06
N SER A 143 20.13 1.92 24.51
CA SER A 143 21.23 1.05 24.87
C SER A 143 22.11 0.75 23.66
N GLU A 144 23.39 0.36 23.87
CA GLU A 144 24.26 -0.04 22.77
C GLU A 144 23.70 -1.21 21.96
N ASP A 145 23.00 -2.15 22.61
CA ASP A 145 22.35 -3.27 21.94
C ASP A 145 21.22 -2.81 21.03
N ALA A 146 20.39 -1.86 21.50
CA ALA A 146 19.36 -1.25 20.68
C ALA A 146 19.93 -0.51 19.47
N GLN A 147 20.99 0.28 19.67
CA GLN A 147 21.67 1.00 18.58
C GLN A 147 22.21 0.01 17.53
N ARG A 148 22.93 -1.03 17.97
CA ARG A 148 23.42 -2.09 17.08
C ARG A 148 22.30 -2.83 16.36
N GLY A 149 21.21 -3.12 17.09
CA GLY A 149 20.01 -3.76 16.54
C GLY A 149 19.35 -2.93 15.45
N ILE A 150 19.18 -1.62 15.66
CA ILE A 150 18.63 -0.66 14.68
C ILE A 150 19.50 -0.61 13.42
N VAL A 151 20.80 -0.40 13.57
CA VAL A 151 21.75 -0.34 12.43
C VAL A 151 21.70 -1.64 11.62
N LYS A 152 21.72 -2.79 12.30
CA LYS A 152 21.67 -4.11 11.64
C LYS A 152 20.33 -4.33 10.92
N ARG A 153 19.20 -4.01 11.56
CA ARG A 153 17.86 -4.23 11.00
C ARG A 153 17.60 -3.37 9.79
N LEU A 154 18.08 -2.12 9.81
CA LEU A 154 17.96 -1.17 8.70
C LEU A 154 19.06 -1.34 7.66
N GLN A 155 20.06 -2.20 7.92
CA GLN A 155 21.26 -2.35 7.08
C GLN A 155 21.98 -1.01 6.85
N ALA A 156 21.94 -0.11 7.85
CA ALA A 156 22.53 1.20 7.77
C ALA A 156 24.05 1.10 7.81
N ALA A 157 24.71 1.89 6.98
CA ALA A 157 26.16 1.98 6.87
C ALA A 157 26.67 3.33 7.39
N ASP A 158 27.99 3.43 7.53
CA ASP A 158 28.64 4.70 7.87
C ASP A 158 28.32 5.77 6.83
N GLY A 159 27.94 6.95 7.27
CA GLY A 159 27.46 8.04 6.43
C GLY A 159 25.94 8.07 6.19
N ASP A 160 25.18 7.10 6.69
CA ASP A 160 23.72 7.04 6.51
C ASP A 160 22.96 7.85 7.58
N LEU A 161 21.79 8.33 7.18
CA LEU A 161 20.80 8.93 8.07
C LEU A 161 19.69 7.93 8.34
N ILE A 162 19.52 7.51 9.58
CA ILE A 162 18.37 6.73 10.04
C ILE A 162 17.24 7.71 10.35
N ILE A 163 16.06 7.45 9.80
CA ILE A 163 14.86 8.25 10.01
C ILE A 163 13.80 7.33 10.60
N MET A 164 13.21 7.75 11.71
CA MET A 164 12.18 6.97 12.42
C MET A 164 10.93 7.79 12.66
N VAL A 165 9.78 7.14 12.65
CA VAL A 165 8.49 7.67 13.07
C VAL A 165 7.95 6.75 14.17
N ALA A 166 7.53 7.36 15.27
CA ALA A 166 6.89 6.70 16.41
C ALA A 166 5.46 7.27 16.54
N ASP A 167 4.46 6.48 16.18
CA ASP A 167 3.06 6.90 16.21
C ASP A 167 2.13 5.67 16.13
N ASP A 168 0.84 5.92 15.92
CA ASP A 168 -0.14 4.88 15.56
C ASP A 168 0.40 4.00 14.40
N PRO A 169 0.05 2.69 14.35
CA PRO A 169 0.58 1.78 13.33
C PRO A 169 0.39 2.27 11.89
N GLU A 170 -0.78 2.80 11.56
CA GLU A 170 -1.07 3.30 10.21
C GLU A 170 -0.36 4.63 9.95
N VAL A 171 -0.41 5.58 10.90
CA VAL A 171 0.26 6.87 10.78
C VAL A 171 1.76 6.70 10.61
N SER A 172 2.40 5.83 11.40
CA SER A 172 3.85 5.58 11.31
C SER A 172 4.24 4.98 9.97
N ALA A 173 3.42 4.07 9.41
CA ALA A 173 3.66 3.48 8.09
C ALA A 173 3.52 4.51 6.97
N ILE A 174 2.36 5.16 6.87
CA ILE A 174 2.05 6.08 5.77
C ILE A 174 3.01 7.28 5.77
N SER A 175 3.23 7.93 6.92
CA SER A 175 4.07 9.11 6.99
C SER A 175 5.53 8.81 6.63
N LEU A 176 6.09 7.71 7.13
CA LEU A 176 7.46 7.30 6.77
C LEU A 176 7.55 6.87 5.31
N GLY A 177 6.51 6.21 4.77
CA GLY A 177 6.41 5.88 3.35
C GLY A 177 6.44 7.10 2.44
N GLN A 178 5.80 8.21 2.84
CA GLN A 178 5.87 9.48 2.08
C GLN A 178 7.24 10.15 2.19
N VAL A 179 7.89 10.10 3.36
CA VAL A 179 9.28 10.53 3.51
C VAL A 179 10.20 9.72 2.59
N ARG A 180 10.02 8.38 2.53
CA ARG A 180 10.72 7.50 1.60
C ARG A 180 10.56 7.93 0.14
N ARG A 181 9.32 8.17 -0.30
CA ARG A 181 9.02 8.63 -1.68
C ARG A 181 9.67 9.98 -2.01
N PHE A 182 9.62 10.91 -1.07
CA PHE A 182 10.27 12.21 -1.22
C PHE A 182 11.78 12.05 -1.37
N LEU A 183 12.44 11.27 -0.51
CA LEU A 183 13.87 11.00 -0.57
C LEU A 183 14.26 10.32 -1.87
N GLY A 184 13.47 9.36 -2.36
CA GLY A 184 13.71 8.71 -3.65
C GLY A 184 13.83 9.70 -4.81
N ARG A 185 12.97 10.71 -4.83
CA ARG A 185 13.03 11.82 -5.80
C ARG A 185 14.18 12.79 -5.53
N LYS A 186 14.30 13.28 -4.30
CA LYS A 186 15.31 14.26 -3.89
C LYS A 186 16.74 13.78 -4.14
N LEU A 187 16.99 12.50 -3.93
CA LEU A 187 18.30 11.87 -4.10
C LEU A 187 18.55 11.37 -5.54
N GLY A 188 17.61 11.57 -6.46
CA GLY A 188 17.75 11.12 -7.84
C GLY A 188 17.87 9.59 -7.98
N LEU A 189 17.24 8.82 -7.09
CA LEU A 189 17.30 7.35 -7.11
C LEU A 189 16.38 6.74 -8.19
N ILE A 190 15.46 7.53 -8.70
CA ILE A 190 14.50 7.12 -9.73
C ILE A 190 15.13 7.40 -11.10
N ARG A 191 15.36 6.34 -11.88
CA ARG A 191 15.88 6.46 -13.24
C ARG A 191 14.72 6.62 -14.23
N GLU A 192 14.86 7.52 -15.16
CA GLU A 192 13.93 7.66 -16.28
C GLU A 192 13.91 6.37 -17.12
N GLY A 193 12.72 5.94 -17.55
CA GLY A 193 12.55 4.70 -18.31
C GLY A 193 12.62 3.41 -17.48
N ASP A 194 12.73 3.49 -16.15
CA ASP A 194 12.64 2.31 -15.27
C ASP A 194 11.17 2.04 -14.91
N TYR A 195 10.66 0.89 -15.32
CA TYR A 195 9.28 0.45 -15.08
C TYR A 195 9.28 -0.77 -14.16
N LYS A 196 8.72 -0.62 -12.97
CA LYS A 196 8.59 -1.67 -11.97
C LYS A 196 7.11 -1.94 -11.72
N LEU A 197 6.63 -3.04 -12.27
CA LEU A 197 5.28 -3.54 -12.07
C LEU A 197 5.25 -4.53 -10.91
N LEU A 198 4.15 -4.53 -10.19
CA LEU A 198 3.85 -5.53 -9.17
C LEU A 198 2.34 -5.66 -8.97
N TRP A 199 1.93 -6.77 -8.40
CA TRP A 199 0.61 -6.96 -7.84
C TRP A 199 0.65 -6.72 -6.33
N VAL A 200 -0.31 -5.98 -5.83
CA VAL A 200 -0.63 -5.94 -4.40
C VAL A 200 -1.92 -6.72 -4.20
N THR A 201 -1.92 -7.66 -3.27
CA THR A 201 -3.00 -8.62 -3.06
C THR A 201 -3.42 -8.67 -1.59
N GLU A 202 -4.44 -9.44 -1.26
CA GLU A 202 -4.85 -9.70 0.12
C GLU A 202 -5.19 -8.44 0.92
N PHE A 203 -5.86 -7.48 0.29
CA PHE A 203 -6.35 -6.30 0.98
C PHE A 203 -7.35 -6.68 2.09
N PRO A 204 -7.45 -5.87 3.16
CA PRO A 204 -8.58 -5.94 4.05
C PRO A 204 -9.90 -5.85 3.27
N LEU A 205 -10.86 -6.70 3.59
CA LEU A 205 -12.18 -6.65 2.94
C LEU A 205 -12.99 -5.45 3.43
N PHE A 206 -12.82 -5.12 4.70
CA PHE A 206 -13.52 -4.02 5.37
C PHE A 206 -12.55 -3.04 5.99
N GLU A 207 -13.02 -1.81 6.16
CA GLU A 207 -12.37 -0.79 6.97
C GLU A 207 -13.39 -0.15 7.93
N TRP A 208 -12.92 0.23 9.12
CA TRP A 208 -13.77 0.90 10.09
C TRP A 208 -13.83 2.40 9.80
N ASN A 209 -15.03 2.93 9.61
CA ASN A 209 -15.26 4.36 9.50
C ASN A 209 -15.62 4.93 10.89
N PRO A 210 -14.70 5.63 11.58
CA PRO A 210 -14.96 6.16 12.91
C PRO A 210 -15.97 7.30 12.92
N ASP A 211 -16.09 8.06 11.84
CA ASP A 211 -17.01 9.20 11.74
C ASP A 211 -18.47 8.73 11.62
N GLU A 212 -18.70 7.62 10.92
CA GLU A 212 -20.01 7.01 10.76
C GLU A 212 -20.27 5.84 11.69
N ASN A 213 -19.26 5.46 12.51
CA ASN A 213 -19.31 4.36 13.47
C ASN A 213 -19.82 3.05 12.87
N ARG A 214 -19.28 2.69 11.70
CA ARG A 214 -19.65 1.47 10.95
C ARG A 214 -18.51 0.89 10.14
N TRP A 215 -18.65 -0.37 9.76
CA TRP A 215 -17.79 -0.99 8.76
C TRP A 215 -18.17 -0.54 7.34
N GLU A 216 -17.18 -0.33 6.50
CA GLU A 216 -17.33 -0.08 5.08
C GLU A 216 -16.50 -1.09 4.28
N ALA A 217 -16.90 -1.36 3.04
CA ALA A 217 -16.08 -2.17 2.16
C ALA A 217 -14.86 -1.36 1.72
N LYS A 218 -13.66 -1.96 1.80
CA LYS A 218 -12.40 -1.29 1.43
C LYS A 218 -12.40 -0.80 -0.01
N HIS A 219 -12.95 -1.61 -0.93
CA HIS A 219 -13.11 -1.25 -2.34
C HIS A 219 -14.59 -1.32 -2.75
N HIS A 220 -15.14 -2.53 -2.89
CA HIS A 220 -16.54 -2.72 -3.22
C HIS A 220 -17.13 -3.97 -2.54
N ILE A 221 -18.45 -3.97 -2.38
CA ILE A 221 -19.19 -4.96 -1.61
C ILE A 221 -19.32 -6.34 -2.28
N PHE A 222 -18.85 -6.48 -3.52
CA PHE A 222 -18.97 -7.72 -4.30
C PHE A 222 -17.69 -8.55 -4.28
N THR A 223 -16.64 -8.08 -3.59
CA THR A 223 -15.37 -8.82 -3.43
C THR A 223 -15.59 -10.05 -2.58
N GLN A 224 -15.12 -11.20 -3.08
CA GLN A 224 -15.16 -12.45 -2.32
C GLN A 224 -14.16 -12.41 -1.16
N PRO A 225 -14.59 -12.71 0.09
CA PRO A 225 -13.68 -12.98 1.19
C PRO A 225 -12.79 -14.19 0.87
N ARG A 226 -11.60 -14.24 1.42
CA ARG A 226 -10.80 -15.48 1.37
C ARG A 226 -11.51 -16.59 2.12
N GLU A 227 -11.46 -17.80 1.59
CA GLU A 227 -12.21 -18.93 2.13
C GLU A 227 -11.80 -19.23 3.59
N GLN A 228 -10.52 -19.11 3.90
CA GLN A 228 -9.99 -19.30 5.25
C GLN A 228 -10.49 -18.27 6.28
N ASP A 229 -10.96 -17.11 5.85
CA ASP A 229 -11.42 -16.03 6.71
C ASP A 229 -12.96 -16.02 6.89
N LEU A 230 -13.68 -16.91 6.18
CA LEU A 230 -15.14 -17.05 6.33
C LEU A 230 -15.62 -17.36 7.76
N PRO A 231 -14.87 -18.12 8.58
CA PRO A 231 -15.27 -18.36 9.97
C PRO A 231 -15.27 -17.11 10.86
N ILE A 232 -14.48 -16.10 10.55
CA ILE A 232 -14.35 -14.86 11.33
C ILE A 232 -15.12 -13.68 10.73
N LEU A 233 -15.82 -13.90 9.62
CA LEU A 233 -16.42 -12.84 8.80
C LEU A 233 -17.25 -11.84 9.60
N GLU A 234 -18.07 -12.30 10.54
CA GLU A 234 -18.91 -11.43 11.38
C GLU A 234 -18.29 -11.13 12.76
N SER A 235 -17.43 -12.01 13.27
CA SER A 235 -16.88 -11.86 14.63
C SER A 235 -15.66 -10.95 14.67
N ASP A 236 -14.89 -10.89 13.58
CA ASP A 236 -13.71 -10.04 13.42
C ASP A 236 -13.58 -9.52 11.98
N PRO A 237 -14.44 -8.58 11.54
CA PRO A 237 -14.37 -8.03 10.19
C PRO A 237 -13.02 -7.39 9.85
N ALA A 238 -12.28 -6.86 10.83
CA ALA A 238 -10.96 -6.27 10.64
C ALA A 238 -9.93 -7.29 10.14
N GLY A 239 -10.04 -8.54 10.58
CA GLY A 239 -9.14 -9.63 10.20
C GLY A 239 -9.43 -10.25 8.84
N VAL A 240 -10.59 -9.94 8.23
CA VAL A 240 -11.00 -10.56 6.96
C VAL A 240 -10.28 -9.94 5.78
N LYS A 241 -9.62 -10.78 4.98
CA LYS A 241 -8.99 -10.36 3.71
C LYS A 241 -9.90 -10.70 2.52
N GLY A 242 -9.89 -9.80 1.54
CA GLY A 242 -10.58 -10.01 0.26
C GLY A 242 -9.69 -10.69 -0.77
N ARG A 243 -10.32 -11.39 -1.73
CA ARG A 243 -9.68 -11.83 -2.97
C ARG A 243 -9.62 -10.65 -3.94
N LEU A 244 -8.88 -9.62 -3.51
CA LEU A 244 -8.75 -8.31 -4.12
C LEU A 244 -7.31 -8.07 -4.49
N TYR A 245 -7.09 -7.40 -5.61
CA TYR A 245 -5.76 -7.17 -6.15
C TYR A 245 -5.70 -5.88 -6.94
N ASP A 246 -4.58 -5.16 -6.79
CA ASP A 246 -4.24 -3.96 -7.55
C ASP A 246 -2.98 -4.20 -8.38
N LEU A 247 -3.03 -3.77 -9.64
CA LEU A 247 -1.83 -3.65 -10.47
C LEU A 247 -1.18 -2.30 -10.20
N VAL A 248 0.07 -2.32 -9.77
CA VAL A 248 0.85 -1.12 -9.45
C VAL A 248 2.03 -0.98 -10.41
N LEU A 249 2.26 0.21 -10.89
CA LEU A 249 3.41 0.58 -11.73
C LEU A 249 4.05 1.85 -11.17
N ASN A 250 5.32 1.76 -10.73
CA ASN A 250 6.09 2.92 -10.28
C ASN A 250 5.43 3.76 -9.19
N GLY A 251 4.77 3.12 -8.24
CA GLY A 251 4.09 3.80 -7.14
C GLY A 251 2.72 4.37 -7.51
N VAL A 252 2.15 3.95 -8.65
CA VAL A 252 0.83 4.35 -9.13
C VAL A 252 -0.02 3.11 -9.38
N GLU A 253 -1.24 3.10 -8.83
CA GLU A 253 -2.24 2.08 -9.13
C GLU A 253 -2.72 2.23 -10.58
N MET A 254 -2.53 1.20 -11.37
CA MET A 254 -2.92 1.17 -12.77
C MET A 254 -4.33 0.63 -12.97
N GLY A 255 -4.73 -0.27 -12.11
CA GLY A 255 -6.05 -0.89 -12.13
C GLY A 255 -6.27 -1.70 -10.87
N SER A 256 -7.54 -1.93 -10.57
CA SER A 256 -8.00 -2.70 -9.41
C SER A 256 -9.02 -3.75 -9.84
N GLY A 257 -9.00 -4.88 -9.17
CA GLY A 257 -9.90 -5.97 -9.45
C GLY A 257 -10.09 -6.92 -8.29
N SER A 258 -11.00 -7.88 -8.47
CA SER A 258 -11.24 -8.92 -7.47
C SER A 258 -11.86 -10.17 -8.09
N ILE A 259 -11.81 -11.27 -7.35
CA ILE A 259 -12.76 -12.37 -7.55
C ILE A 259 -14.07 -11.97 -6.85
N ARG A 260 -15.18 -12.20 -7.53
CA ARG A 260 -16.51 -11.74 -7.09
C ARG A 260 -17.22 -12.77 -6.23
N ILE A 261 -18.04 -12.31 -5.30
CA ILE A 261 -18.99 -13.18 -4.62
C ILE A 261 -20.00 -13.67 -5.66
N ASN A 262 -20.20 -14.96 -5.73
CA ASN A 262 -21.22 -15.58 -6.61
C ASN A 262 -22.28 -16.38 -5.84
N LYS A 263 -22.22 -16.38 -4.50
CA LYS A 263 -23.18 -17.05 -3.61
C LYS A 263 -24.08 -16.00 -2.93
N PRO A 264 -25.41 -16.08 -3.14
CA PRO A 264 -26.32 -15.06 -2.60
C PRO A 264 -26.27 -14.95 -1.08
N ASP A 265 -26.13 -16.05 -0.36
CA ASP A 265 -26.06 -16.04 1.10
C ASP A 265 -24.80 -15.35 1.62
N LEU A 266 -23.67 -15.58 0.99
CA LEU A 266 -22.41 -14.90 1.33
C LEU A 266 -22.52 -13.40 1.05
N GLN A 267 -23.13 -13.02 -0.07
CA GLN A 267 -23.34 -11.61 -0.42
C GLN A 267 -24.22 -10.90 0.63
N LYS A 268 -25.27 -11.54 1.08
CA LYS A 268 -26.15 -11.01 2.15
C LYS A 268 -25.40 -10.82 3.47
N ARG A 269 -24.50 -11.77 3.83
CA ARG A 269 -23.65 -11.65 5.03
C ARG A 269 -22.73 -10.44 4.95
N VAL A 270 -22.01 -10.25 3.83
CA VAL A 270 -21.13 -9.09 3.60
C VAL A 270 -21.93 -7.79 3.65
N MET A 271 -23.06 -7.70 2.98
CA MET A 271 -23.93 -6.52 3.01
C MET A 271 -24.43 -6.17 4.41
N LYS A 272 -24.75 -7.18 5.23
CA LYS A 272 -25.17 -6.98 6.62
C LYS A 272 -24.07 -6.34 7.49
N ILE A 273 -22.81 -6.74 7.31
CA ILE A 273 -21.68 -6.18 8.08
C ILE A 273 -21.53 -4.68 7.85
N ILE A 274 -21.70 -4.22 6.61
CA ILE A 274 -21.64 -2.80 6.26
C ILE A 274 -22.94 -2.04 6.51
N GLY A 275 -23.91 -2.66 7.18
CA GLY A 275 -25.18 -2.01 7.55
C GLY A 275 -26.19 -1.85 6.41
N THR A 276 -26.01 -2.55 5.27
CA THR A 276 -27.02 -2.53 4.20
C THR A 276 -28.24 -3.35 4.63
N THR A 277 -29.42 -2.72 4.66
CA THR A 277 -30.67 -3.41 4.97
C THR A 277 -31.10 -4.37 3.86
N ALA A 278 -31.92 -5.35 4.16
CA ALA A 278 -32.45 -6.27 3.15
C ALA A 278 -33.28 -5.54 2.08
N GLU A 279 -34.02 -4.50 2.46
CA GLU A 279 -34.81 -3.66 1.54
C GLU A 279 -33.88 -2.87 0.60
N ASP A 280 -32.83 -2.25 1.14
CA ASP A 280 -31.84 -1.52 0.31
C ASP A 280 -31.07 -2.45 -0.62
N ALA A 281 -30.71 -3.66 -0.14
CA ALA A 281 -30.05 -4.68 -0.94
C ALA A 281 -30.94 -5.11 -2.12
N GLU A 282 -32.21 -5.40 -1.85
CA GLU A 282 -33.17 -5.77 -2.90
C GLU A 282 -33.40 -4.63 -3.89
N ARG A 283 -33.59 -3.40 -3.38
CA ARG A 283 -33.84 -2.24 -4.24
C ARG A 283 -32.66 -1.93 -5.17
N LYS A 284 -31.44 -2.00 -4.67
CA LYS A 284 -30.22 -1.62 -5.41
C LYS A 284 -29.66 -2.76 -6.24
N PHE A 285 -29.70 -3.97 -5.71
CA PHE A 285 -28.97 -5.12 -6.23
C PHE A 285 -29.83 -6.39 -6.39
N GLY A 286 -31.15 -6.29 -6.23
CA GLY A 286 -32.05 -7.44 -6.28
C GLY A 286 -31.94 -8.23 -7.58
N PHE A 287 -31.71 -7.56 -8.72
CA PHE A 287 -31.49 -8.24 -10.00
C PHE A 287 -30.23 -9.14 -9.96
N LEU A 288 -29.14 -8.68 -9.33
CA LEU A 288 -27.89 -9.44 -9.22
C LEU A 288 -28.03 -10.61 -8.22
N LEU A 289 -28.65 -10.34 -7.07
CA LEU A 289 -28.90 -11.36 -6.05
C LEU A 289 -29.77 -12.50 -6.61
N ARG A 290 -30.82 -12.18 -7.36
CA ARG A 290 -31.65 -13.15 -8.05
C ARG A 290 -30.87 -13.91 -9.12
N ALA A 291 -29.99 -13.26 -9.88
CA ALA A 291 -29.14 -13.95 -10.86
C ALA A 291 -28.26 -15.01 -10.19
N TYR A 292 -27.69 -14.71 -9.02
CA TYR A 292 -26.89 -15.67 -8.27
C TYR A 292 -27.70 -16.86 -7.74
N GLU A 293 -28.99 -16.71 -7.47
CA GLU A 293 -29.88 -17.83 -7.08
C GLU A 293 -30.03 -18.88 -8.18
N TYR A 294 -29.83 -18.52 -9.45
CA TYR A 294 -29.81 -19.45 -10.57
C TYR A 294 -28.44 -20.13 -10.79
N GLY A 295 -27.43 -19.81 -9.99
CA GLY A 295 -26.12 -20.43 -10.04
C GLY A 295 -25.12 -19.63 -10.86
N GLY A 296 -24.69 -18.47 -10.35
CA GLY A 296 -23.61 -17.70 -10.97
C GLY A 296 -22.26 -18.46 -10.96
N PRO A 297 -21.48 -18.44 -12.04
CA PRO A 297 -20.14 -19.02 -12.05
C PRO A 297 -19.21 -18.23 -11.10
N VAL A 298 -18.10 -18.85 -10.69
CA VAL A 298 -16.97 -18.09 -10.16
C VAL A 298 -16.49 -17.16 -11.26
N HIS A 299 -16.34 -15.89 -10.96
CA HIS A 299 -15.92 -14.88 -11.92
C HIS A 299 -15.09 -13.81 -11.23
N GLY A 300 -14.32 -13.08 -12.00
CA GLY A 300 -13.46 -12.03 -11.54
C GLY A 300 -12.90 -11.21 -12.69
N GLY A 301 -12.36 -10.07 -12.37
CA GLY A 301 -11.85 -9.18 -13.38
C GLY A 301 -11.09 -8.00 -12.81
N LEU A 302 -10.69 -7.11 -13.69
CA LEU A 302 -9.94 -5.92 -13.35
C LEU A 302 -10.21 -4.81 -14.37
N ALA A 303 -10.30 -3.59 -13.90
CA ALA A 303 -10.38 -2.41 -14.74
C ALA A 303 -9.07 -1.62 -14.70
N ILE A 304 -8.45 -1.39 -15.86
CA ILE A 304 -7.24 -0.58 -16.03
C ILE A 304 -7.66 0.84 -16.42
N GLY A 305 -7.16 1.84 -15.69
CA GLY A 305 -7.34 3.24 -16.06
C GLY A 305 -6.56 3.57 -17.35
N PHE A 306 -7.27 3.73 -18.47
CA PHE A 306 -6.66 3.92 -19.80
C PHE A 306 -5.80 5.19 -19.86
N ASP A 307 -6.35 6.33 -19.43
CA ASP A 307 -5.60 7.61 -19.43
C ASP A 307 -4.34 7.51 -18.56
N ARG A 308 -4.44 6.83 -17.42
CA ARG A 308 -3.31 6.62 -16.50
C ARG A 308 -2.23 5.73 -17.13
N LEU A 309 -2.64 4.67 -17.83
CA LEU A 309 -1.72 3.80 -18.55
C LEU A 309 -0.96 4.59 -19.64
N ILE A 310 -1.66 5.39 -20.42
CA ILE A 310 -1.05 6.24 -21.46
C ILE A 310 -0.08 7.24 -20.83
N ALA A 311 -0.47 7.97 -19.78
CA ALA A 311 0.40 8.93 -19.12
C ALA A 311 1.71 8.29 -18.63
N VAL A 312 1.62 7.12 -17.99
CA VAL A 312 2.82 6.42 -17.48
C VAL A 312 3.70 5.89 -18.60
N ILE A 313 3.11 5.31 -19.66
CA ILE A 313 3.88 4.83 -20.83
C ILE A 313 4.63 5.98 -21.51
N LEU A 314 4.04 7.17 -21.57
CA LEU A 314 4.66 8.35 -22.16
C LEU A 314 5.58 9.11 -21.19
N GLY A 315 5.72 8.66 -19.93
CA GLY A 315 6.54 9.32 -18.92
C GLY A 315 5.98 10.67 -18.44
N LEU A 316 4.66 10.89 -18.57
CA LEU A 316 3.99 12.13 -18.19
C LEU A 316 3.57 12.08 -16.71
N GLU A 317 3.79 13.18 -16.00
CA GLU A 317 3.40 13.28 -14.57
C GLU A 317 1.94 13.71 -14.40
N ASN A 318 1.38 14.44 -15.38
CA ASN A 318 0.05 15.00 -15.26
C ASN A 318 -0.93 14.26 -16.20
N LEU A 319 -1.95 13.67 -15.59
CA LEU A 319 -3.01 12.97 -16.32
C LEU A 319 -3.75 13.86 -17.33
N ARG A 320 -3.81 15.18 -17.09
CA ARG A 320 -4.47 16.13 -17.99
C ARG A 320 -3.80 16.21 -19.36
N ASP A 321 -2.50 15.89 -19.45
CA ASP A 321 -1.75 15.97 -20.69
C ASP A 321 -2.17 14.90 -21.73
N VAL A 322 -2.89 13.87 -21.28
CA VAL A 322 -3.41 12.78 -22.13
C VAL A 322 -4.93 12.87 -22.33
N ILE A 323 -5.59 13.89 -21.80
CA ILE A 323 -7.04 14.10 -21.93
C ILE A 323 -7.29 15.30 -22.82
N ALA A 324 -8.07 15.09 -23.90
CA ALA A 324 -8.29 16.13 -24.91
C ALA A 324 -9.00 17.39 -24.36
N PHE A 325 -9.87 17.21 -23.34
CA PHE A 325 -10.62 18.30 -22.70
C PHE A 325 -10.58 18.06 -21.17
N PRO A 326 -9.46 18.38 -20.50
CA PRO A 326 -9.23 18.08 -19.10
C PRO A 326 -10.07 18.97 -18.13
#